data_aa415ba00b11ed541e733a82fdc5fc4e
#
_entry.id   aa415ba00b11ed541e733a82fdc5fc4e
#
_cell.length_a   1.000
_cell.length_b   1.000
_cell.length_c   1.000
_cell.angle_alpha   90.00
_cell.angle_beta   90.00
_cell.angle_gamma   90.00
#
_symmetry.space_group_name_H-M   'P 1'
#
loop_
_entity.id
_entity.type
_entity.pdbx_description
1 polymer ?
#
loop_
_entity_poly.entity_id
_entity_poly.type
_entity_poly.pdbx_seq_one_letter_code
_entity_poly.pdbx_strand_id
1 'polypeptide(L)'
;MKKWQQNIVLFDLDGTLTDSAEGIIRSVQHMQEKTGREVWEAEKLGFIVGPPLRDSFRDAFGMKTEEEIDNAVAVFRERYFSVGLFENAVYPGVKEMLEELKKMGKRLAVATSKHESTAARILTHFGLADYFEVIGGDAPE
;
A
#
# COMPACT_ATOMS: atom_id res chain seq x y z
N MET A 1 22.20 -25.71 -22.02
CA MET A 1 21.83 -24.62 -21.11
C MET A 1 20.32 -24.64 -20.87
N LYS A 2 19.89 -24.85 -19.63
CA LYS A 2 18.45 -24.68 -19.28
C LYS A 2 18.15 -23.19 -19.32
N LYS A 3 17.33 -22.74 -20.29
CA LYS A 3 16.75 -21.40 -20.24
C LYS A 3 15.71 -21.39 -19.11
N TRP A 4 15.97 -20.65 -18.08
CA TRP A 4 15.00 -20.36 -17.04
C TRP A 4 13.90 -19.50 -17.67
N GLN A 5 12.80 -20.11 -18.07
CA GLN A 5 11.61 -19.37 -18.49
C GLN A 5 10.79 -19.07 -17.23
N GLN A 6 11.03 -17.90 -16.67
CA GLN A 6 10.17 -17.41 -15.61
C GLN A 6 8.86 -16.94 -16.25
N ASN A 7 7.78 -17.64 -15.93
CA ASN A 7 6.46 -17.33 -16.47
C ASN A 7 5.65 -16.41 -15.56
N ILE A 8 6.11 -16.16 -14.33
CA ILE A 8 5.42 -15.36 -13.31
C ILE A 8 6.27 -14.14 -12.99
N VAL A 9 5.60 -12.98 -12.97
CA VAL A 9 6.17 -11.71 -12.48
C VAL A 9 5.41 -11.28 -11.24
N LEU A 10 6.12 -11.07 -10.15
CA LEU A 10 5.58 -10.55 -8.90
C LEU A 10 5.82 -9.05 -8.81
N PHE A 11 4.79 -8.31 -8.46
CA PHE A 11 4.86 -6.86 -8.24
C PHE A 11 4.54 -6.52 -6.79
N ASP A 12 5.29 -5.59 -6.22
CA ASP A 12 4.83 -4.85 -5.06
C ASP A 12 3.76 -3.84 -5.50
N LEU A 13 2.98 -3.33 -4.57
CA LEU A 13 1.91 -2.36 -4.84
C LEU A 13 2.39 -0.92 -4.59
N ASP A 14 2.53 -0.56 -3.31
CA ASP A 14 2.87 0.81 -2.91
C ASP A 14 4.29 1.20 -3.34
N GLY A 15 4.40 2.29 -4.10
CA GLY A 15 5.69 2.75 -4.62
C GLY A 15 6.20 1.99 -5.85
N THR A 16 5.43 1.03 -6.36
CA THR A 16 5.77 0.22 -7.56
C THR A 16 4.71 0.34 -8.64
N LEU A 17 3.51 -0.07 -8.38
CA LEU A 17 2.37 0.05 -9.30
C LEU A 17 1.64 1.38 -9.10
N THR A 18 1.53 1.82 -7.86
CA THR A 18 0.80 3.03 -7.49
C THR A 18 1.63 3.93 -6.58
N ASP A 19 1.40 5.23 -6.73
CA ASP A 19 1.89 6.26 -5.81
C ASP A 19 0.80 6.56 -4.78
N SER A 20 0.86 5.86 -3.66
CA SER A 20 -0.11 5.92 -2.57
C SER A 20 0.28 6.92 -1.47
N ALA A 21 1.37 7.64 -1.64
CA ALA A 21 1.97 8.47 -0.60
C ALA A 21 1.00 9.51 -0.02
N GLU A 22 0.26 10.22 -0.87
CA GLU A 22 -0.65 11.29 -0.42
C GLU A 22 -1.68 10.77 0.58
N GLY A 23 -2.38 9.70 0.24
CA GLY A 23 -3.43 9.13 1.08
C GLY A 23 -2.91 8.58 2.40
N ILE A 24 -1.75 7.92 2.38
CA ILE A 24 -1.10 7.39 3.57
C ILE A 24 -0.64 8.53 4.48
N ILE A 25 0.09 9.50 3.93
CA ILE A 25 0.62 10.64 4.70
C ILE A 25 -0.51 11.45 5.32
N ARG A 26 -1.54 11.79 4.58
CA ARG A 26 -2.69 12.54 5.12
C ARG A 26 -3.44 11.76 6.20
N SER A 27 -3.49 10.44 6.09
CA SER A 27 -4.13 9.61 7.12
C SER A 27 -3.27 9.51 8.39
N VAL A 28 -1.95 9.54 8.26
CA VAL A 28 -1.03 9.68 9.41
C VAL A 28 -1.19 11.04 10.08
N GLN A 29 -1.25 12.11 9.32
CA GLN A 29 -1.49 13.45 9.86
C GLN A 29 -2.82 13.54 10.61
N HIS A 30 -3.87 12.92 10.06
CA HIS A 30 -5.16 12.78 10.76
C HIS A 30 -5.01 12.03 12.09
N MET A 31 -4.27 10.94 12.09
CA MET A 31 -3.99 10.19 13.33
C MET A 31 -3.24 11.05 14.34
N GLN A 32 -2.20 11.77 13.92
CA GLN A 32 -1.45 12.67 14.80
C GLN A 32 -2.37 13.73 15.43
N GLU A 33 -3.19 14.39 14.62
CA GLU A 33 -4.13 15.41 15.09
C GLU A 33 -5.12 14.83 16.10
N LYS A 34 -5.78 13.73 15.76
CA LYS A 34 -6.82 13.11 16.59
C LYS A 34 -6.30 12.50 17.89
N THR A 35 -5.03 12.10 17.93
CA THR A 35 -4.40 11.55 19.13
C THR A 35 -3.63 12.59 19.95
N GLY A 36 -3.73 13.87 19.58
CA GLY A 36 -3.07 14.97 20.31
C GLY A 36 -1.56 15.03 20.12
N ARG A 37 -1.05 14.44 19.04
CA ARG A 37 0.37 14.49 18.68
C ARG A 37 0.67 15.69 17.80
N GLU A 38 1.94 16.11 17.79
CA GLU A 38 2.39 17.09 16.80
C GLU A 38 2.17 16.56 15.38
N VAL A 39 1.55 17.35 14.53
CA VAL A 39 1.34 17.01 13.12
C VAL A 39 2.61 17.35 12.33
N TRP A 40 3.24 16.33 11.78
CA TRP A 40 4.46 16.50 11.00
C TRP A 40 4.16 16.90 9.55
N GLU A 41 5.07 17.69 8.99
CA GLU A 41 5.03 18.05 7.58
C GLU A 41 5.12 16.79 6.70
N ALA A 42 4.45 16.83 5.55
CA ALA A 42 4.37 15.69 4.63
C ALA A 42 5.75 15.17 4.21
N GLU A 43 6.71 16.07 4.03
CA GLU A 43 8.08 15.74 3.62
C GLU A 43 8.82 14.87 4.65
N LYS A 44 8.45 14.98 5.92
CA LYS A 44 9.02 14.15 6.99
C LYS A 44 8.40 12.77 7.09
N LEU A 45 7.26 12.54 6.44
CA LEU A 45 6.48 11.33 6.55
C LEU A 45 6.68 10.34 5.40
N GLY A 46 7.56 10.63 4.45
CA GLY A 46 7.81 9.77 3.29
C GLY A 46 8.23 8.34 3.64
N PHE A 47 8.88 8.14 4.78
CA PHE A 47 9.32 6.82 5.25
C PHE A 47 8.18 5.85 5.58
N ILE A 48 6.96 6.37 5.76
CA ILE A 48 5.81 5.55 6.18
C ILE A 48 5.20 4.73 5.04
N VAL A 49 5.54 5.06 3.81
CA VAL A 49 5.06 4.34 2.62
C VAL A 49 5.89 3.09 2.41
N GLY A 50 5.25 1.93 2.45
CA GLY A 50 5.87 0.62 2.24
C GLY A 50 5.98 -0.24 3.49
N PRO A 51 6.68 0.18 4.57
CA PRO A 51 6.77 -0.61 5.80
C PRO A 51 5.41 -0.88 6.46
N PRO A 52 5.29 -1.95 7.27
CA PRO A 52 4.09 -2.18 8.06
C PRO A 52 3.80 -0.99 8.98
N LEU A 53 2.56 -0.54 8.99
CA LEU A 53 2.13 0.67 9.71
C LEU A 53 2.45 0.61 11.20
N ARG A 54 2.20 -0.55 11.82
CA ARG A 54 2.43 -0.76 13.26
C ARG A 54 3.91 -0.58 13.64
N ASP A 55 4.81 -1.07 12.79
CA ASP A 55 6.25 -0.93 13.00
C ASP A 55 6.66 0.54 12.91
N SER A 56 6.15 1.25 11.94
CA SER A 56 6.40 2.69 11.79
C SER A 56 5.87 3.47 13.00
N PHE A 57 4.70 3.13 13.52
CA PHE A 57 4.15 3.79 14.70
C PHE A 57 4.98 3.52 15.96
N ARG A 58 5.46 2.29 16.11
CA ARG A 58 6.36 1.93 17.23
C ARG A 58 7.69 2.65 17.13
N ASP A 59 8.33 2.57 15.98
CA ASP A 59 9.73 2.98 15.82
C ASP A 59 9.88 4.50 15.61
N ALA A 60 9.04 5.09 14.77
CA ALA A 60 9.17 6.52 14.41
C ALA A 60 8.41 7.45 15.37
N PHE A 61 7.26 7.01 15.90
CA PHE A 61 6.44 7.84 16.79
C PHE A 61 6.59 7.47 18.26
N GLY A 62 7.45 6.50 18.58
CA GLY A 62 7.76 6.12 19.95
C GLY A 62 6.60 5.54 20.73
N MET A 63 5.63 4.93 20.05
CA MET A 63 4.51 4.26 20.69
C MET A 63 4.99 2.97 21.37
N LYS A 64 4.74 2.85 22.68
CA LYS A 64 5.36 1.79 23.50
C LYS A 64 4.42 0.64 23.83
N THR A 65 3.12 0.87 23.80
CA THR A 65 2.11 -0.14 24.14
C THR A 65 1.30 -0.57 22.94
N GLU A 66 0.85 -1.82 22.94
CA GLU A 66 -0.02 -2.33 21.88
C GLU A 66 -1.35 -1.58 21.86
N GLU A 67 -1.88 -1.16 23.00
CA GLU A 67 -3.10 -0.36 23.10
C GLU A 67 -2.93 0.99 22.40
N GLU A 68 -1.80 1.67 22.62
CA GLU A 68 -1.50 2.95 21.96
C GLU A 68 -1.40 2.79 20.44
N ILE A 69 -0.73 1.73 19.99
CA ILE A 69 -0.60 1.41 18.56
C ILE A 69 -1.96 1.04 17.96
N ASP A 70 -2.76 0.23 18.64
CA ASP A 70 -4.10 -0.17 18.17
C ASP A 70 -5.01 1.04 18.00
N ASN A 71 -4.99 1.95 18.96
CA ASN A 71 -5.77 3.19 18.87
C ASN A 71 -5.31 4.05 17.68
N ALA A 72 -4.02 4.23 17.51
CA ALA A 72 -3.47 5.01 16.40
C ALA A 72 -3.80 4.38 15.04
N VAL A 73 -3.70 3.07 14.92
CA VAL A 73 -4.08 2.33 13.71
C VAL A 73 -5.57 2.50 13.41
N ALA A 74 -6.43 2.41 14.42
CA ALA A 74 -7.88 2.61 14.25
C ALA A 74 -8.20 4.02 13.73
N VAL A 75 -7.57 5.05 14.29
CA VAL A 75 -7.76 6.44 13.85
C VAL A 75 -7.22 6.66 12.43
N PHE A 76 -6.06 6.10 12.12
CA PHE A 76 -5.51 6.11 10.76
C PHE A 76 -6.50 5.48 9.76
N ARG A 77 -7.00 4.29 10.06
CA ARG A 77 -7.93 3.53 9.21
C ARG A 77 -9.24 4.27 8.98
N GLU A 78 -9.73 4.99 9.96
CA GLU A 78 -10.94 5.80 9.84
C GLU A 78 -10.90 6.72 8.62
N ARG A 79 -9.81 7.44 8.43
CA ARG A 79 -9.62 8.31 7.27
C ARG A 79 -9.17 7.54 6.03
N TYR A 80 -8.25 6.61 6.20
CA TYR A 80 -7.64 5.89 5.09
C TYR A 80 -8.68 5.11 4.28
N PHE A 81 -9.57 4.38 4.95
CA PHE A 81 -10.59 3.59 4.26
C PHE A 81 -11.76 4.42 3.70
N SER A 82 -11.96 5.63 4.16
CA SER A 82 -13.00 6.51 3.61
C SER A 82 -12.51 7.36 2.43
N VAL A 83 -11.31 7.91 2.53
CA VAL A 83 -10.76 8.87 1.55
C VAL A 83 -9.37 8.47 1.06
N GLY A 84 -8.49 8.10 1.97
CA GLY A 84 -7.06 7.94 1.70
C GLY A 84 -6.73 6.89 0.64
N LEU A 85 -7.49 5.80 0.57
CA LEU A 85 -7.34 4.76 -0.46
C LEU A 85 -7.35 5.31 -1.88
N PHE A 86 -8.12 6.36 -2.10
CA PHE A 86 -8.38 6.96 -3.41
C PHE A 86 -7.54 8.21 -3.65
N GLU A 87 -6.81 8.70 -2.65
CA GLU A 87 -5.75 9.71 -2.79
C GLU A 87 -4.46 9.01 -3.26
N ASN A 88 -4.51 8.49 -4.46
CA ASN A 88 -3.56 7.52 -5.00
C ASN A 88 -3.54 7.68 -6.53
N ALA A 89 -2.48 7.25 -7.18
CA ALA A 89 -2.36 7.31 -8.63
C ALA A 89 -1.54 6.13 -9.15
N VAL A 90 -1.91 5.61 -10.30
CA VAL A 90 -1.10 4.62 -11.03
C VAL A 90 0.08 5.34 -11.66
N TYR A 91 1.29 4.80 -11.50
CA TYR A 91 2.46 5.36 -12.17
C TYR A 91 2.29 5.32 -13.70
N PRO A 92 2.78 6.36 -14.41
CA PRO A 92 2.76 6.37 -15.87
C PRO A 92 3.42 5.13 -16.47
N GLY A 93 2.79 4.52 -17.46
CA GLY A 93 3.31 3.34 -18.17
C GLY A 93 3.02 1.99 -17.50
N VAL A 94 2.47 1.95 -16.31
CA VAL A 94 2.18 0.68 -15.61
C VAL A 94 1.16 -0.16 -16.37
N LYS A 95 0.05 0.43 -16.76
CA LYS A 95 -0.99 -0.30 -17.49
C LYS A 95 -0.47 -0.89 -18.80
N GLU A 96 0.25 -0.11 -19.57
CA GLU A 96 0.85 -0.50 -20.84
C GLU A 96 1.87 -1.63 -20.63
N MET A 97 2.68 -1.56 -19.56
CA MET A 97 3.62 -2.62 -19.19
C MET A 97 2.89 -3.92 -18.85
N LEU A 98 1.82 -3.86 -18.06
CA LEU A 98 1.04 -5.05 -17.69
C LEU A 98 0.41 -5.69 -18.93
N GLU A 99 -0.13 -4.90 -19.84
CA GLU A 99 -0.67 -5.38 -21.11
C GLU A 99 0.40 -6.08 -21.96
N GLU A 100 1.58 -5.50 -22.09
CA GLU A 100 2.69 -6.11 -22.82
C GLU A 100 3.16 -7.42 -22.20
N LEU A 101 3.28 -7.49 -20.88
CA LEU A 101 3.64 -8.72 -20.18
C LEU A 101 2.60 -9.83 -20.41
N LYS A 102 1.32 -9.49 -20.42
CA LYS A 102 0.24 -10.45 -20.73
C LYS A 102 0.33 -10.95 -22.17
N LYS A 103 0.61 -10.08 -23.13
CA LYS A 103 0.83 -10.46 -24.53
C LYS A 103 2.02 -11.39 -24.70
N MET A 104 3.06 -11.26 -23.86
CA MET A 104 4.21 -12.15 -23.82
C MET A 104 3.92 -13.50 -23.15
N GLY A 105 2.69 -13.74 -22.71
CA GLY A 105 2.28 -14.96 -22.03
C GLY A 105 2.72 -15.04 -20.58
N LYS A 106 3.09 -13.93 -19.96
CA LYS A 106 3.48 -13.89 -18.54
C LYS A 106 2.25 -13.93 -17.64
N ARG A 107 2.38 -14.63 -16.53
CA ARG A 107 1.43 -14.66 -15.44
C ARG A 107 1.84 -13.58 -14.43
N LEU A 108 0.87 -12.79 -13.95
CA LEU A 108 1.16 -11.66 -13.08
C LEU A 108 0.52 -11.87 -11.72
N ALA A 109 1.23 -11.47 -10.67
CA ALA A 109 0.75 -11.50 -9.29
C ALA A 109 1.23 -10.28 -8.53
N VAL A 110 0.51 -9.92 -7.50
CA VAL A 110 0.90 -8.86 -6.55
C VAL A 110 1.24 -9.50 -5.21
N ALA A 111 2.35 -9.06 -4.62
CA ALA A 111 2.74 -9.39 -3.25
C ALA A 111 3.02 -8.10 -2.49
N THR A 112 2.21 -7.79 -1.48
CA THR A 112 2.27 -6.54 -0.73
C THR A 112 2.19 -6.79 0.77
N SER A 113 2.78 -5.89 1.57
CA SER A 113 2.62 -5.88 3.03
C SER A 113 1.27 -5.29 3.48
N LYS A 114 0.51 -4.72 2.54
CA LYS A 114 -0.85 -4.25 2.79
C LYS A 114 -1.81 -5.42 2.94
N HIS A 115 -2.92 -5.24 3.65
CA HIS A 115 -3.98 -6.26 3.70
C HIS A 115 -4.48 -6.60 2.30
N GLU A 116 -4.68 -7.88 2.05
CA GLU A 116 -5.10 -8.40 0.75
C GLU A 116 -6.39 -7.73 0.25
N SER A 117 -7.39 -7.60 1.11
CA SER A 117 -8.66 -6.95 0.77
C SER A 117 -8.51 -5.48 0.38
N THR A 118 -7.62 -4.76 1.05
CA THR A 118 -7.31 -3.37 0.75
C THR A 118 -6.58 -3.24 -0.59
N ALA A 119 -5.60 -4.08 -0.84
CA ALA A 119 -4.88 -4.14 -2.12
C ALA A 119 -5.84 -4.43 -3.28
N ALA A 120 -6.73 -5.39 -3.11
CA ALA A 120 -7.74 -5.73 -4.11
C ALA A 120 -8.69 -4.55 -4.41
N ARG A 121 -9.11 -3.82 -3.39
CA ARG A 121 -9.94 -2.60 -3.58
C ARG A 121 -9.23 -1.52 -4.39
N ILE A 122 -7.96 -1.26 -4.10
CA ILE A 122 -7.15 -0.28 -4.82
C ILE A 122 -6.99 -0.69 -6.28
N LEU A 123 -6.60 -1.92 -6.54
CA LEU A 123 -6.40 -2.43 -7.89
C LEU A 123 -7.69 -2.46 -8.70
N THR A 124 -8.81 -2.81 -8.07
CA THR A 124 -10.14 -2.76 -8.70
C THR A 124 -10.53 -1.32 -9.06
N HIS A 125 -10.29 -0.39 -8.15
CA HIS A 125 -10.57 1.04 -8.39
C HIS A 125 -9.84 1.58 -9.63
N PHE A 126 -8.58 1.18 -9.82
CA PHE A 126 -7.78 1.59 -10.98
C PHE A 126 -7.99 0.73 -12.24
N GLY A 127 -8.85 -0.29 -12.18
CA GLY A 127 -9.08 -1.20 -13.31
C GLY A 127 -7.89 -2.13 -13.61
N LEU A 128 -7.05 -2.42 -12.61
CA LEU A 128 -5.85 -3.25 -12.76
C LEU A 128 -6.00 -4.66 -12.20
N ALA A 129 -7.04 -4.95 -11.41
CA ALA A 129 -7.19 -6.23 -10.70
C ALA A 129 -7.18 -7.43 -11.64
N ASP A 130 -7.81 -7.32 -12.82
CA ASP A 130 -7.96 -8.42 -13.77
C ASP A 130 -6.64 -8.84 -14.45
N TYR A 131 -5.59 -8.03 -14.37
CA TYR A 131 -4.27 -8.41 -14.87
C TYR A 131 -3.58 -9.47 -13.99
N PHE A 132 -3.99 -9.61 -12.74
CA PHE A 132 -3.32 -10.43 -11.74
C PHE A 132 -4.12 -11.69 -11.43
N GLU A 133 -3.44 -12.84 -11.44
CA GLU A 133 -4.03 -14.12 -11.01
C GLU A 133 -4.16 -14.20 -9.49
N VAL A 134 -3.20 -13.59 -8.78
CA VAL A 134 -3.15 -13.57 -7.32
C VAL A 134 -2.83 -12.16 -6.87
N ILE A 135 -3.59 -11.69 -5.91
CA ILE A 135 -3.31 -10.47 -5.15
C ILE A 135 -3.08 -10.94 -3.72
N GLY A 136 -1.80 -11.16 -3.38
CA GLY A 136 -1.36 -11.61 -2.07
C GLY A 136 -1.00 -10.44 -1.19
N GLY A 137 -1.53 -10.43 0.00
CA GLY A 137 -1.25 -9.42 1.01
C GLY A 137 -1.29 -10.01 2.40
N ASP A 138 -1.18 -9.14 3.40
CA ASP A 138 -1.30 -9.55 4.78
C ASP A 138 -2.73 -10.01 5.08
N ALA A 139 -2.85 -10.97 5.98
CA ALA A 139 -4.15 -11.48 6.39
C ALA A 139 -4.92 -10.42 7.19
N PRO A 140 -6.27 -10.38 7.11
CA PRO A 140 -7.04 -9.52 8.00
C PRO A 140 -6.83 -9.95 9.45
N GLU A 141 -6.70 -8.94 10.34
CA GLU A 141 -6.66 -9.17 11.80
C GLU A 141 -8.00 -9.70 12.30
#